data_e7e2aa00fed51a76bff1c1b4ba6c9000
#
_entry.id   e7e2aa00fed51a76bff1c1b4ba6c9000
#
_cell.length_a   1.000
_cell.length_b   1.000
_cell.length_c   1.000
_cell.angle_alpha   90.00
_cell.angle_beta   90.00
_cell.angle_gamma   90.00
#
_symmetry.space_group_name_H-M   'P 1'
#
loop_
_entity.id
_entity.type
_entity.pdbx_description
1 polymer ?
#
loop_
_entity_poly.entity_id
_entity_poly.type
_entity_poly.pdbx_seq_one_letter_code
_entity_poly.pdbx_strand_id
1 'polypeptide(L)' 'MKKVKIHIKLQEGVLDIEGKTIESSLNHNLGFNQISDVRKGKLIEMNVNETDPEKINQTVKEICNRMLVNQVIEDYEIL' A
#
# COMPACT_ATOMS: atom_id res chain seq x y z
N MET A 1 -1.47 -21.48 10.21
CA MET A 1 -2.12 -20.24 9.75
C MET A 1 -1.21 -19.06 10.05
N LYS A 2 -0.96 -18.24 9.07
CA LYS A 2 -0.11 -17.06 9.25
C LYS A 2 -0.83 -15.81 8.77
N LYS A 3 -0.74 -14.74 9.57
CA LYS A 3 -1.28 -13.45 9.20
C LYS A 3 -0.29 -12.72 8.29
N VAL A 4 -0.76 -12.26 7.14
CA VAL A 4 0.04 -11.53 6.16
C VAL A 4 -0.55 -10.14 5.99
N LYS A 5 0.33 -9.15 5.98
CA LYS A 5 -0.05 -7.76 5.73
C LYS A 5 0.60 -7.29 4.44
N ILE A 6 -0.19 -6.65 3.58
CA ILE A 6 0.27 -6.16 2.29
C ILE A 6 0.01 -4.66 2.23
N HIS A 7 1.05 -3.90 2.00
CA HIS A 7 0.95 -2.44 1.81
C HIS A 7 0.96 -2.14 0.32
N ILE A 8 -0.12 -1.54 -0.17
CA ILE A 8 -0.31 -1.19 -1.57
C ILE A 8 -0.34 0.32 -1.69
N LYS A 9 0.48 0.87 -2.58
CA LYS A 9 0.54 2.31 -2.82
C LYS A 9 0.74 2.59 -4.30
N LEU A 10 0.45 3.82 -4.72
CA LEU A 10 0.72 4.26 -6.08
C LEU A 10 2.22 4.27 -6.32
N GLN A 11 2.64 3.91 -7.54
CA GLN A 11 4.04 3.97 -7.94
C GLN A 11 4.57 5.39 -7.87
N GLU A 12 5.88 5.54 -7.65
CA GLU A 12 6.52 6.84 -7.76
C GLU A 12 6.31 7.40 -9.16
N GLY A 13 6.06 8.70 -9.25
CA GLY A 13 5.74 9.33 -10.52
C GLY A 13 4.27 9.35 -10.86
N VAL A 14 3.44 8.52 -10.22
CA VAL A 14 1.98 8.61 -10.33
C VAL A 14 1.47 9.61 -9.31
N LEU A 15 0.68 10.58 -9.76
CA LEU A 15 0.13 11.60 -8.87
C LEU A 15 -0.88 10.99 -7.89
N ASP A 16 -0.60 11.13 -6.61
CA ASP A 16 -1.50 10.73 -5.53
C ASP A 16 -2.35 11.94 -5.13
N ILE A 17 -3.52 12.06 -5.73
CA ILE A 17 -4.41 13.20 -5.48
C ILE A 17 -4.89 13.22 -4.04
N GLU A 18 -5.18 12.06 -3.46
CA GLU A 18 -5.63 11.98 -2.06
C GLU A 18 -4.52 12.37 -1.09
N GLY A 19 -3.30 11.91 -1.34
CA GLY A 19 -2.14 12.29 -0.54
C GLY A 19 -1.86 13.78 -0.63
N LYS A 20 -1.95 14.36 -1.81
CA LYS A 20 -1.79 15.81 -2.01
C LYS A 20 -2.86 16.60 -1.29
N THR A 21 -4.10 16.13 -1.28
CA THR A 21 -5.19 16.77 -0.55
C THR A 21 -4.95 16.75 0.96
N ILE A 22 -4.49 15.63 1.48
CA ILE A 22 -4.13 15.51 2.91
C ILE A 22 -2.99 16.48 3.25
N GLU A 23 -1.95 16.51 2.43
CA GLU A 23 -0.81 17.41 2.63
C GLU A 23 -1.26 18.87 2.65
N SER A 24 -2.09 19.26 1.70
CA SER A 24 -2.62 20.62 1.61
C SER A 24 -3.46 20.97 2.84
N SER A 25 -4.30 20.07 3.30
CA SER A 25 -5.12 20.28 4.50
C SER A 25 -4.26 20.45 5.74
N LEU A 26 -3.21 19.66 5.88
CA LEU A 26 -2.32 19.75 7.03
C LEU A 26 -1.57 21.09 7.04
N ASN A 27 -1.03 21.50 5.91
CA ASN A 27 -0.19 22.69 5.83
C ASN A 27 -1.02 23.98 5.81
N HIS A 28 -2.14 24.01 5.07
CA HIS A 28 -2.90 25.26 4.87
C HIS A 28 -4.04 25.43 5.85
N ASN A 29 -4.75 24.36 6.18
CA ASN A 29 -5.93 24.45 7.02
C ASN A 29 -5.61 24.31 8.51
N LEU A 30 -4.63 23.43 8.85
CA LEU A 30 -4.29 23.16 10.24
C LEU A 30 -2.98 23.82 10.68
N GLY A 31 -2.27 24.47 9.78
CA GLY A 31 -1.09 25.25 10.12
C GLY A 31 0.20 24.47 10.32
N PHE A 32 0.24 23.19 9.95
CA PHE A 32 1.47 22.40 9.96
C PHE A 32 2.23 22.68 8.68
N ASN A 33 3.25 23.50 8.71
CA ASN A 33 3.94 23.91 7.47
C ASN A 33 5.20 23.11 7.15
N GLN A 34 5.46 22.04 7.89
CA GLN A 34 6.64 21.19 7.68
C GLN A 34 6.32 19.82 7.06
N ILE A 35 5.08 19.59 6.63
CA ILE A 35 4.65 18.31 6.09
C ILE A 35 4.83 18.29 4.58
N SER A 36 5.46 17.25 4.06
CA SER A 36 5.68 17.07 2.63
C SER A 36 5.60 15.58 2.25
N ASP A 37 5.43 15.34 0.96
CA ASP A 37 5.43 13.99 0.38
C ASP A 37 4.41 13.04 1.02
N VAL A 38 3.24 13.55 1.31
CA VAL A 38 2.15 12.73 1.86
C VAL A 38 1.65 11.79 0.77
N ARG A 39 1.67 10.49 1.06
CA ARG A 39 1.19 9.44 0.17
C ARG A 39 0.14 8.62 0.89
N LYS A 40 -0.91 8.26 0.18
CA LYS A 40 -1.96 7.40 0.73
C LYS A 40 -1.85 6.01 0.13
N GLY A 41 -2.02 4.99 0.95
CA GLY A 41 -1.97 3.60 0.49
C GLY A 41 -3.08 2.79 1.13
N LYS A 42 -3.11 1.50 0.78
CA LYS A 42 -4.04 0.53 1.34
C LYS A 42 -3.26 -0.50 2.13
N LEU A 43 -3.84 -0.94 3.23
CA LEU A 43 -3.31 -2.06 4.00
C LEU A 43 -4.31 -3.20 3.93
N ILE A 44 -3.86 -4.34 3.43
CA ILE A 44 -4.69 -5.54 3.36
C ILE A 44 -4.10 -6.57 4.29
N GLU A 45 -4.93 -7.15 5.16
CA GLU A 45 -4.52 -8.21 6.06
C GLU A 45 -5.28 -9.48 5.71
N MET A 46 -4.57 -10.60 5.71
CA MET A 46 -5.19 -11.89 5.47
C MET A 46 -4.50 -12.98 6.28
N ASN A 47 -5.24 -14.02 6.60
CA ASN A 47 -4.70 -15.22 7.21
C ASN A 47 -4.54 -16.28 6.12
N VAL A 48 -3.32 -16.75 5.93
CA VAL A 48 -3.02 -17.80 4.96
C VAL A 48 -2.90 -19.12 5.69
N ASN A 49 -3.72 -20.09 5.32
CA ASN A 49 -3.73 -21.40 5.95
C ASN A 49 -2.64 -22.27 5.33
N GLU A 50 -1.40 -21.95 5.66
CA GLU A 50 -0.20 -22.63 5.17
C GLU A 50 0.89 -22.45 6.21
N THR A 51 1.79 -23.41 6.32
CA THR A 51 2.90 -23.36 7.28
C THR A 51 4.26 -23.10 6.63
N ASP A 52 4.40 -23.40 5.34
CA ASP A 52 5.65 -23.19 4.61
C ASP A 52 5.79 -21.71 4.20
N PRO A 53 6.80 -20.98 4.70
CA PRO A 53 6.97 -19.58 4.37
C PRO A 53 7.11 -19.29 2.87
N GLU A 54 7.76 -20.19 2.13
CA GLU A 54 7.90 -20.01 0.69
C GLU A 54 6.57 -20.12 -0.05
N LYS A 55 5.74 -21.08 0.35
CA LYS A 55 4.40 -21.24 -0.22
C LYS A 55 3.51 -20.06 0.12
N ILE A 56 3.60 -19.56 1.34
CA ILE A 56 2.86 -18.36 1.76
C ILE A 56 3.25 -17.19 0.86
N ASN A 57 4.54 -16.95 0.69
CA ASN A 57 5.05 -15.86 -0.15
C ASN A 57 4.58 -15.96 -1.59
N GLN A 58 4.69 -17.15 -2.18
CA GLN A 58 4.25 -17.39 -3.56
C GLN A 58 2.76 -17.15 -3.73
N THR A 59 1.96 -17.65 -2.80
CA THR A 59 0.50 -17.49 -2.84
C THR A 59 0.13 -16.01 -2.75
N VAL A 60 0.74 -15.29 -1.82
CA VAL A 60 0.46 -13.87 -1.62
C VAL A 60 0.85 -13.04 -2.84
N LYS A 61 2.02 -13.31 -3.42
CA LYS A 61 2.46 -12.64 -4.64
C LYS A 61 1.51 -12.89 -5.81
N GLU A 62 1.04 -14.12 -5.95
CA GLU A 62 0.09 -14.45 -7.00
C GLU A 62 -1.22 -13.72 -6.83
N ILE A 63 -1.74 -13.65 -5.60
CA ILE A 63 -2.96 -12.91 -5.30
C ILE A 63 -2.79 -11.42 -5.61
N CYS A 64 -1.68 -10.82 -5.21
CA CYS A 64 -1.39 -9.43 -5.51
C CYS A 64 -1.37 -9.17 -7.01
N ASN A 65 -0.69 -10.03 -7.76
CA ASN A 65 -0.55 -9.85 -9.20
C ASN A 65 -1.85 -10.07 -9.96
N ARG A 66 -2.73 -10.91 -9.45
CA ARG A 66 -3.99 -11.22 -10.13
C ARG A 66 -5.13 -10.28 -9.81
N MET A 67 -5.18 -9.76 -8.58
CA MET A 67 -6.40 -9.09 -8.12
C MET A 67 -6.14 -7.83 -7.30
N LEU A 68 -5.23 -7.90 -6.33
CA LEU A 68 -5.15 -6.84 -5.32
C LEU A 68 -4.47 -5.56 -5.80
N VAL A 69 -3.54 -5.67 -6.75
CA VAL A 69 -2.68 -4.56 -7.16
C VAL A 69 -2.91 -4.26 -8.64
N ASN A 70 -3.14 -3.00 -8.95
CA ASN A 70 -3.14 -2.53 -10.33
C ASN A 70 -1.69 -2.29 -10.75
N GLN A 71 -1.10 -3.25 -11.47
CA GLN A 71 0.32 -3.22 -11.81
C GLN A 71 0.73 -2.06 -12.70
N VAL A 72 -0.23 -1.41 -13.33
CA VAL A 72 0.07 -0.24 -14.18
C VAL A 72 0.40 0.98 -13.33
N ILE A 73 -0.27 1.14 -12.19
CA ILE A 73 -0.14 2.34 -11.38
C ILE A 73 0.21 2.09 -9.91
N GLU A 74 0.20 0.83 -9.46
CA GLU A 74 0.43 0.51 -8.05
C GLU A 74 1.62 -0.42 -7.85
N ASP A 75 2.24 -0.29 -6.70
CA ASP A 75 3.24 -1.22 -6.18
C ASP A 75 2.76 -1.78 -4.85
N TYR A 76 3.34 -2.89 -4.43
CA TYR A 76 3.01 -3.48 -3.14
C TYR A 76 4.25 -3.94 -2.40
N GLU A 77 4.11 -4.04 -1.08
CA GLU A 77 5.14 -4.57 -0.20
C GLU A 77 4.49 -5.52 0.78
N ILE A 78 5.06 -6.72 0.92
CA ILE A 78 4.63 -7.68 1.93
C ILE A 78 5.39 -7.39 3.22
N LEU A 79 4.65 -7.02 4.24
CA LEU A 79 5.24 -6.61 5.52
C LEU A 79 5.59 -7.80 6.41
#